data_a5fab385a25242a410a2c7f4efc2080b
#
_entry.id   a5fab385a25242a410a2c7f4efc2080b
#
_cell.length_a   1.000
_cell.length_b   1.000
_cell.length_c   1.000
_cell.angle_alpha   90.00
_cell.angle_beta   90.00
_cell.angle_gamma   90.00
#
_symmetry.space_group_name_H-M   'P 1'
#
loop_
_entity.id
_entity.type
_entity.pdbx_description
1 polymer ?
#
loop_
_entity_poly.entity_id
_entity_poly.type
_entity_poly.pdbx_seq_one_letter_code
_entity_poly.pdbx_strand_id
1 'polypeptide(L)'
;MTRTIAIGDIHGCLTALDALLAAIEPKKSDILVPVGDYIDRGPDSKGVIERLMELREKTQLFPLMGNHEEMMLSVLDRRREPFGWLNHGGHNTMESYGFAGDLSVIPVSHREFLESLLPYYESPTHIIVHANYDSQMRLENQSADLLRWVKISHQMPKPHFSGKHAVMGHTHHPEGQIVQLPHLTCIDTYCYGGKWLTALELETQRVWQSTPEGEVREFMLEPVPSPAS
;
A
#
# COMPACT_ATOMS: atom_id res chain seq x y z
N MET A 1 7.31 13.87 -18.88
CA MET A 1 7.94 13.84 -17.54
C MET A 1 7.57 12.48 -16.92
N THR A 2 8.45 11.89 -16.16
CA THR A 2 8.14 10.67 -15.39
C THR A 2 7.26 11.07 -14.22
N ARG A 3 6.13 10.37 -14.03
CA ARG A 3 5.26 10.54 -12.86
C ARG A 3 5.65 9.50 -11.81
N THR A 4 5.63 9.87 -10.54
CA THR A 4 5.73 8.93 -9.41
C THR A 4 4.39 8.86 -8.70
N ILE A 5 3.75 7.71 -8.71
CA ILE A 5 2.39 7.52 -8.21
C ILE A 5 2.40 6.48 -7.08
N ALA A 6 2.08 6.92 -5.87
CA ALA A 6 1.84 6.04 -4.74
C ALA A 6 0.39 5.53 -4.76
N ILE A 7 0.17 4.24 -4.43
CA ILE A 7 -1.16 3.63 -4.34
C ILE A 7 -1.33 3.07 -2.94
N GLY A 8 -2.40 3.45 -2.24
CA GLY A 8 -2.72 3.03 -0.88
C GLY A 8 -3.08 1.55 -0.75
N ASP A 9 -3.46 1.17 0.47
CA ASP A 9 -3.79 -0.21 0.86
C ASP A 9 -4.98 -0.75 0.03
N ILE A 10 -4.76 -1.87 -0.67
CA ILE A 10 -5.71 -2.41 -1.65
C ILE A 10 -6.64 -3.44 -1.02
N HIS A 11 -6.10 -4.30 -0.16
CA HIS A 11 -6.87 -5.31 0.58
C HIS A 11 -7.88 -6.07 -0.28
N GLY A 12 -7.42 -6.74 -1.35
CA GLY A 12 -8.27 -7.58 -2.19
C GLY A 12 -9.37 -6.85 -2.97
N CYS A 13 -9.37 -5.52 -3.01
CA CYS A 13 -10.36 -4.73 -3.74
C CYS A 13 -9.96 -4.59 -5.22
N LEU A 14 -9.97 -5.69 -5.98
CA LEU A 14 -9.55 -5.73 -7.37
C LEU A 14 -10.34 -4.77 -8.25
N THR A 15 -11.66 -4.70 -8.12
CA THR A 15 -12.51 -3.78 -8.92
C THR A 15 -12.09 -2.33 -8.72
N ALA A 16 -11.78 -1.93 -7.47
CA ALA A 16 -11.27 -0.60 -7.18
C ALA A 16 -9.91 -0.36 -7.83
N LEU A 17 -8.99 -1.33 -7.76
CA LEU A 17 -7.67 -1.24 -8.38
C LEU A 17 -7.79 -1.09 -9.90
N ASP A 18 -8.63 -1.88 -10.55
CA ASP A 18 -8.84 -1.83 -11.99
C ASP A 18 -9.41 -0.49 -12.45
N ALA A 19 -10.42 0.02 -11.75
CA ALA A 19 -11.01 1.33 -12.04
C ALA A 19 -9.99 2.47 -11.82
N LEU A 20 -9.19 2.38 -10.75
CA LEU A 20 -8.14 3.34 -10.45
C LEU A 20 -7.06 3.36 -11.55
N LEU A 21 -6.58 2.18 -11.95
CA LEU A 21 -5.58 2.04 -13.02
C LEU A 21 -6.11 2.51 -14.38
N ALA A 22 -7.40 2.28 -14.68
CA ALA A 22 -8.03 2.79 -15.89
C ALA A 22 -8.07 4.33 -15.92
N ALA A 23 -8.30 4.98 -14.76
CA ALA A 23 -8.30 6.44 -14.65
C ALA A 23 -6.89 7.07 -14.69
N ILE A 24 -5.89 6.38 -14.12
CA ILE A 24 -4.49 6.84 -14.13
C ILE A 24 -3.85 6.70 -15.51
N GLU A 25 -4.25 5.69 -16.29
CA GLU A 25 -3.63 5.30 -17.57
C GLU A 25 -2.10 5.21 -17.44
N PRO A 26 -1.58 4.24 -16.66
CA PRO A 26 -0.14 4.14 -16.39
C PRO A 26 0.68 3.91 -17.66
N LYS A 27 1.81 4.62 -17.77
CA LYS A 27 2.74 4.53 -18.90
C LYS A 27 4.02 3.79 -18.49
N LYS A 28 4.74 3.28 -19.47
CA LYS A 28 6.03 2.57 -19.24
C LYS A 28 7.08 3.46 -18.54
N SER A 29 6.98 4.77 -18.67
CA SER A 29 7.87 5.72 -18.00
C SER A 29 7.47 6.01 -16.55
N ASP A 30 6.27 5.65 -16.13
CA ASP A 30 5.76 5.98 -14.80
C ASP A 30 6.34 5.03 -13.75
N ILE A 31 6.61 5.58 -12.59
CA ILE A 31 7.00 4.87 -11.38
C ILE A 31 5.74 4.68 -10.52
N LEU A 32 5.36 3.44 -10.26
CA LEU A 32 4.23 3.09 -9.42
C LEU A 32 4.74 2.46 -8.14
N VAL A 33 4.28 2.98 -7.00
CA VAL A 33 4.69 2.53 -5.67
C VAL A 33 3.45 2.20 -4.84
N PRO A 34 2.88 0.99 -4.99
CA PRO A 34 1.86 0.51 -4.06
C PRO A 34 2.48 0.33 -2.67
N VAL A 35 1.82 0.87 -1.63
CA VAL A 35 2.42 1.01 -0.30
C VAL A 35 2.37 -0.25 0.57
N GLY A 36 1.77 -1.35 0.09
CA GLY A 36 1.58 -2.61 0.84
C GLY A 36 0.11 -2.94 1.05
N ASP A 37 -0.13 -4.02 1.80
CA ASP A 37 -1.47 -4.52 2.15
C ASP A 37 -2.35 -4.77 0.91
N TYR A 38 -1.87 -5.63 0.03
CA TYR A 38 -2.56 -6.02 -1.22
C TYR A 38 -3.64 -7.05 -0.97
N ILE A 39 -3.42 -7.91 0.03
CA ILE A 39 -4.22 -9.08 0.37
C ILE A 39 -5.09 -8.85 1.60
N ASP A 40 -5.94 -9.82 1.89
CA ASP A 40 -6.80 -9.91 3.07
C ASP A 40 -7.99 -8.94 3.04
N ARG A 41 -9.04 -9.25 3.84
CA ARG A 41 -10.24 -8.44 4.09
C ARG A 41 -11.19 -8.34 2.90
N GLY A 42 -10.71 -7.92 1.74
CA GLY A 42 -11.50 -7.80 0.53
C GLY A 42 -11.64 -9.12 -0.25
N PRO A 43 -12.45 -9.14 -1.30
CA PRO A 43 -12.93 -10.38 -1.90
C PRO A 43 -11.93 -11.08 -2.84
N ASP A 44 -10.95 -10.38 -3.41
CA ASP A 44 -10.10 -10.94 -4.47
C ASP A 44 -8.62 -10.59 -4.32
N SER A 45 -7.99 -11.13 -3.28
CA SER A 45 -6.55 -11.01 -3.05
C SER A 45 -5.72 -11.61 -4.19
N LYS A 46 -6.18 -12.77 -4.74
CA LYS A 46 -5.51 -13.45 -5.85
C LYS A 46 -5.46 -12.55 -7.08
N GLY A 47 -6.60 -11.99 -7.49
CA GLY A 47 -6.69 -11.12 -8.65
C GLY A 47 -5.86 -9.83 -8.48
N VAL A 48 -5.78 -9.28 -7.26
CA VAL A 48 -4.89 -8.13 -6.98
C VAL A 48 -3.43 -8.48 -7.22
N ILE A 49 -2.95 -9.63 -6.72
CA ILE A 49 -1.57 -10.07 -6.96
C ILE A 49 -1.31 -10.27 -8.46
N GLU A 50 -2.20 -10.95 -9.17
CA GLU A 50 -2.10 -11.14 -10.63
C GLU A 50 -2.03 -9.80 -11.36
N ARG A 51 -2.88 -8.83 -10.98
CA ARG A 51 -2.89 -7.49 -11.57
C ARG A 51 -1.59 -6.70 -11.31
N LEU A 52 -1.02 -6.79 -10.11
CA LEU A 52 0.26 -6.16 -9.79
C LEU A 52 1.42 -6.81 -10.57
N MET A 53 1.40 -8.14 -10.75
CA MET A 53 2.38 -8.83 -11.58
C MET A 53 2.30 -8.40 -13.06
N GLU A 54 1.09 -8.28 -13.62
CA GLU A 54 0.89 -7.74 -14.98
C GLU A 54 1.38 -6.28 -15.10
N LEU A 55 1.15 -5.48 -14.07
CA LEU A 55 1.55 -4.07 -14.04
C LEU A 55 3.08 -3.91 -14.04
N ARG A 56 3.81 -4.83 -13.41
CA ARG A 56 5.29 -4.89 -13.43
C ARG A 56 5.86 -4.97 -14.84
N GLU A 57 5.16 -5.65 -15.75
CA GLU A 57 5.57 -5.77 -17.15
C GLU A 57 5.32 -4.49 -17.98
N LYS A 58 4.42 -3.64 -17.51
CA LYS A 58 3.93 -2.45 -18.23
C LYS A 58 4.51 -1.14 -17.74
N THR A 59 5.01 -1.10 -16.51
CA THR A 59 5.45 0.12 -15.81
C THR A 59 6.72 -0.14 -15.00
N GLN A 60 7.27 0.89 -14.35
CA GLN A 60 8.30 0.72 -13.32
C GLN A 60 7.61 0.54 -11.97
N LEU A 61 7.36 -0.72 -11.57
CA LEU A 61 6.65 -1.06 -10.35
C LEU A 61 7.61 -1.33 -9.19
N PHE A 62 7.44 -0.63 -8.07
CA PHE A 62 8.18 -0.77 -6.81
C PHE A 62 7.22 -1.06 -5.64
N PRO A 63 6.65 -2.27 -5.56
CA PRO A 63 5.65 -2.59 -4.54
C PRO A 63 6.31 -2.79 -3.18
N LEU A 64 5.71 -2.22 -2.12
CA LEU A 64 6.22 -2.32 -0.77
C LEU A 64 5.60 -3.51 -0.02
N MET A 65 6.32 -3.99 1.00
CA MET A 65 5.85 -5.02 1.93
C MET A 65 4.96 -4.40 3.00
N GLY A 66 3.69 -4.80 3.06
CA GLY A 66 2.80 -4.51 4.18
C GLY A 66 2.87 -5.59 5.26
N ASN A 67 2.22 -5.34 6.40
CA ASN A 67 2.16 -6.32 7.48
C ASN A 67 1.27 -7.54 7.13
N HIS A 68 0.31 -7.39 6.24
CA HIS A 68 -0.54 -8.49 5.78
C HIS A 68 0.24 -9.50 4.93
N GLU A 69 1.07 -9.05 4.01
CA GLU A 69 1.98 -9.92 3.24
C GLU A 69 2.99 -10.62 4.16
N GLU A 70 3.54 -9.90 5.15
CA GLU A 70 4.46 -10.49 6.13
C GLU A 70 3.79 -11.58 6.96
N MET A 71 2.51 -11.39 7.37
CA MET A 71 1.75 -12.42 8.08
C MET A 71 1.57 -13.67 7.22
N MET A 72 1.10 -13.50 5.98
CA MET A 72 0.90 -14.61 5.04
C MET A 72 2.20 -15.39 4.79
N LEU A 73 3.28 -14.71 4.43
CA LEU A 73 4.59 -15.34 4.20
C LEU A 73 5.09 -16.09 5.44
N SER A 74 4.88 -15.53 6.64
CA SER A 74 5.26 -16.20 7.90
C SER A 74 4.49 -17.50 8.12
N VAL A 75 3.23 -17.57 7.71
CA VAL A 75 2.41 -18.80 7.75
C VAL A 75 2.87 -19.81 6.69
N LEU A 76 3.10 -19.36 5.45
CA LEU A 76 3.59 -20.21 4.37
C LEU A 76 4.96 -20.84 4.71
N ASP A 77 5.82 -20.10 5.38
CA ASP A 77 7.12 -20.57 5.87
C ASP A 77 7.05 -21.42 7.15
N ARG A 78 5.85 -21.64 7.70
CA ARG A 78 5.63 -22.33 8.98
C ARG A 78 6.37 -21.67 10.16
N ARG A 79 6.62 -20.35 10.09
CA ARG A 79 7.22 -19.57 11.18
C ARG A 79 6.18 -19.08 12.19
N ARG A 80 4.90 -19.03 11.78
CA ARG A 80 3.75 -18.65 12.61
C ARG A 80 2.57 -19.55 12.34
N GLU A 81 1.75 -19.77 13.39
CA GLU A 81 0.45 -20.41 13.26
C GLU A 81 -0.52 -19.52 12.48
N PRO A 82 -1.42 -20.09 11.65
CA PRO A 82 -2.28 -19.33 10.75
C PRO A 82 -3.35 -18.48 11.46
N PHE A 83 -3.71 -18.83 12.70
CA PHE A 83 -4.86 -18.25 13.42
C PHE A 83 -4.79 -16.70 13.47
N GLY A 84 -3.63 -16.14 13.79
CA GLY A 84 -3.44 -14.68 13.85
C GLY A 84 -3.72 -14.01 12.51
N TRP A 85 -3.16 -14.53 11.42
CA TRP A 85 -3.38 -14.02 10.08
C TRP A 85 -4.82 -14.17 9.61
N LEU A 86 -5.42 -15.36 9.82
CA LEU A 86 -6.80 -15.62 9.42
C LEU A 86 -7.79 -14.64 10.09
N ASN A 87 -7.58 -14.29 11.35
CA ASN A 87 -8.41 -13.32 12.08
C ASN A 87 -8.22 -11.86 11.59
N HIS A 88 -7.14 -11.57 10.89
CA HIS A 88 -6.90 -10.26 10.26
C HIS A 88 -7.40 -10.17 8.81
N GLY A 89 -8.20 -11.15 8.37
CA GLY A 89 -8.79 -11.19 7.02
C GLY A 89 -8.12 -12.17 6.07
N GLY A 90 -7.15 -12.96 6.54
CA GLY A 90 -6.47 -13.98 5.74
C GLY A 90 -7.41 -15.07 5.21
N HIS A 91 -8.57 -15.28 5.85
CA HIS A 91 -9.59 -16.19 5.33
C HIS A 91 -10.13 -15.75 3.96
N ASN A 92 -10.33 -14.45 3.74
CA ASN A 92 -10.73 -13.93 2.42
C ASN A 92 -9.67 -14.20 1.35
N THR A 93 -8.38 -14.05 1.71
CA THR A 93 -7.28 -14.42 0.81
C THR A 93 -7.37 -15.89 0.44
N MET A 94 -7.51 -16.78 1.42
CA MET A 94 -7.62 -18.22 1.18
C MET A 94 -8.83 -18.56 0.31
N GLU A 95 -9.98 -17.93 0.54
CA GLU A 95 -11.18 -18.09 -0.30
C GLU A 95 -10.91 -17.66 -1.75
N SER A 96 -10.22 -16.54 -1.98
CA SER A 96 -9.90 -16.05 -3.33
C SER A 96 -9.00 -17.01 -4.12
N TYR A 97 -8.19 -17.81 -3.41
CA TYR A 97 -7.38 -18.89 -4.01
C TYR A 97 -8.13 -20.22 -4.14
N GLY A 98 -9.36 -20.32 -3.66
CA GLY A 98 -10.11 -21.57 -3.66
C GLY A 98 -9.57 -22.63 -2.68
N PHE A 99 -9.13 -22.19 -1.49
CA PHE A 99 -8.53 -23.04 -0.48
C PHE A 99 -9.47 -24.19 -0.05
N ALA A 100 -8.97 -25.41 -0.12
CA ALA A 100 -9.67 -26.63 0.28
C ALA A 100 -8.88 -27.47 1.29
N GLY A 101 -8.11 -26.82 2.18
CA GLY A 101 -7.34 -27.47 3.24
C GLY A 101 -5.83 -27.59 2.97
N ASP A 102 -5.34 -27.16 1.80
CA ASP A 102 -3.91 -27.19 1.45
C ASP A 102 -3.43 -25.81 0.94
N LEU A 103 -2.36 -25.30 1.54
CA LEU A 103 -1.72 -24.03 1.17
C LEU A 103 -0.99 -24.08 -0.17
N SER A 104 -0.80 -25.28 -0.76
CA SER A 104 -0.23 -25.43 -2.09
C SER A 104 -1.11 -24.84 -3.22
N VAL A 105 -2.35 -24.45 -2.90
CA VAL A 105 -3.24 -23.68 -3.79
C VAL A 105 -2.65 -22.33 -4.18
N ILE A 106 -1.73 -21.77 -3.38
CA ILE A 106 -1.05 -20.51 -3.67
C ILE A 106 0.09 -20.78 -4.66
N PRO A 107 0.04 -20.22 -5.89
CA PRO A 107 1.07 -20.45 -6.90
C PRO A 107 2.45 -20.00 -6.41
N VAL A 108 3.49 -20.74 -6.81
CA VAL A 108 4.89 -20.40 -6.49
C VAL A 108 5.23 -18.99 -6.98
N SER A 109 4.77 -18.60 -8.17
CA SER A 109 4.99 -17.26 -8.73
C SER A 109 4.41 -16.14 -7.89
N HIS A 110 3.25 -16.36 -7.24
CA HIS A 110 2.65 -15.36 -6.32
C HIS A 110 3.46 -15.24 -5.05
N ARG A 111 3.94 -16.37 -4.52
CA ARG A 111 4.83 -16.37 -3.36
C ARG A 111 6.14 -15.62 -3.68
N GLU A 112 6.78 -15.92 -4.81
CA GLU A 112 8.00 -15.23 -5.26
C GLU A 112 7.77 -13.73 -5.45
N PHE A 113 6.59 -13.32 -5.98
CA PHE A 113 6.22 -11.92 -6.06
C PHE A 113 6.18 -11.28 -4.67
N LEU A 114 5.48 -11.89 -3.70
CA LEU A 114 5.39 -11.38 -2.33
C LEU A 114 6.75 -11.34 -1.63
N GLU A 115 7.63 -12.32 -1.86
CA GLU A 115 9.00 -12.33 -1.31
C GLU A 115 9.90 -11.24 -1.94
N SER A 116 9.55 -10.73 -3.13
CA SER A 116 10.28 -9.66 -3.83
C SER A 116 9.88 -8.23 -3.42
N LEU A 117 8.91 -8.08 -2.51
CA LEU A 117 8.42 -6.77 -2.07
C LEU A 117 9.49 -5.98 -1.32
N LEU A 118 9.51 -4.67 -1.53
CA LEU A 118 10.52 -3.78 -0.98
C LEU A 118 10.14 -3.32 0.43
N PRO A 119 11.13 -3.02 1.30
CA PRO A 119 10.85 -2.47 2.63
C PRO A 119 10.40 -1.00 2.59
N TYR A 120 10.84 -0.23 1.60
CA TYR A 120 10.53 1.18 1.38
C TYR A 120 10.89 1.58 -0.06
N TYR A 121 10.44 2.76 -0.48
CA TYR A 121 10.91 3.44 -1.68
C TYR A 121 11.39 4.85 -1.34
N GLU A 122 12.49 5.29 -1.93
CA GLU A 122 13.06 6.61 -1.70
C GLU A 122 13.38 7.31 -3.01
N SER A 123 12.85 8.53 -3.17
CA SER A 123 13.16 9.45 -4.27
C SER A 123 13.95 10.67 -3.77
N PRO A 124 14.38 11.58 -4.62
CA PRO A 124 15.01 12.83 -4.18
C PRO A 124 14.16 13.67 -3.23
N THR A 125 12.83 13.64 -3.35
CA THR A 125 11.89 14.51 -2.61
C THR A 125 10.98 13.79 -1.65
N HIS A 126 10.80 12.46 -1.79
CA HIS A 126 9.85 11.69 -0.99
C HIS A 126 10.49 10.42 -0.44
N ILE A 127 9.97 9.98 0.71
CA ILE A 127 10.12 8.64 1.24
C ILE A 127 8.74 7.97 1.24
N ILE A 128 8.66 6.71 0.80
CA ILE A 128 7.42 5.95 0.83
C ILE A 128 7.65 4.71 1.67
N VAL A 129 6.83 4.52 2.70
CA VAL A 129 6.88 3.37 3.62
C VAL A 129 5.46 2.84 3.80
N HIS A 130 5.32 1.60 4.26
CA HIS A 130 3.97 1.09 4.51
C HIS A 130 3.33 1.77 5.73
N ALA A 131 3.95 1.74 6.92
CA ALA A 131 3.31 2.18 8.16
C ALA A 131 3.92 3.42 8.80
N ASN A 132 5.21 3.40 9.16
CA ASN A 132 5.84 4.46 9.94
C ASN A 132 7.36 4.50 9.70
N TYR A 133 8.04 5.49 10.28
CA TYR A 133 9.50 5.64 10.22
C TYR A 133 10.06 6.35 11.47
N ASP A 134 11.33 6.11 11.78
CA ASP A 134 12.11 6.93 12.72
C ASP A 134 12.69 8.14 11.96
N SER A 135 12.32 9.33 12.42
CA SER A 135 12.70 10.60 11.81
C SER A 135 14.19 10.91 11.84
N GLN A 136 14.97 10.24 12.70
CA GLN A 136 16.39 10.47 12.89
C GLN A 136 17.29 9.37 12.28
N MET A 137 16.67 8.38 11.63
CA MET A 137 17.37 7.22 11.10
C MET A 137 17.18 7.09 9.58
N ARG A 138 18.24 6.76 8.84
CA ARG A 138 18.16 6.45 7.40
C ARG A 138 17.24 5.26 7.17
N LEU A 139 16.54 5.22 6.04
CA LEU A 139 15.57 4.15 5.73
C LEU A 139 16.20 2.75 5.72
N GLU A 140 17.43 2.62 5.28
CA GLU A 140 18.18 1.36 5.26
C GLU A 140 18.44 0.76 6.65
N ASN A 141 18.37 1.58 7.72
CA ASN A 141 18.59 1.18 9.11
C ASN A 141 17.31 1.09 9.94
N GLN A 142 16.15 1.33 9.34
CA GLN A 142 14.85 1.25 10.01
C GLN A 142 14.48 -0.21 10.35
N SER A 143 13.82 -0.42 11.48
CA SER A 143 13.31 -1.76 11.79
C SER A 143 12.12 -2.12 10.93
N ALA A 144 11.99 -3.42 10.59
CA ALA A 144 10.84 -3.93 9.85
C ALA A 144 9.52 -3.69 10.61
N ASP A 145 9.53 -3.83 11.93
CA ASP A 145 8.35 -3.57 12.77
C ASP A 145 7.86 -2.13 12.62
N LEU A 146 8.77 -1.16 12.63
CA LEU A 146 8.40 0.25 12.49
C LEU A 146 7.84 0.53 11.09
N LEU A 147 8.54 0.05 10.06
CA LEU A 147 8.14 0.25 8.67
C LEU A 147 6.78 -0.36 8.32
N ARG A 148 6.34 -1.43 9.06
CA ARG A 148 5.17 -2.25 8.66
C ARG A 148 4.03 -2.29 9.67
N TRP A 149 4.27 -2.03 10.98
CA TRP A 149 3.29 -2.33 12.02
C TRP A 149 2.86 -1.14 12.87
N VAL A 150 3.71 -0.12 13.02
CA VAL A 150 3.44 0.97 13.96
C VAL A 150 2.52 2.00 13.32
N LYS A 151 1.28 2.08 13.80
CA LYS A 151 0.30 3.08 13.35
C LYS A 151 0.72 4.50 13.71
N ILE A 152 0.53 5.46 12.79
CA ILE A 152 0.76 6.88 13.07
C ILE A 152 -0.18 7.42 14.17
N SER A 153 -1.34 6.82 14.36
CA SER A 153 -2.25 7.13 15.48
C SER A 153 -1.68 6.76 16.86
N HIS A 154 -0.75 5.80 16.92
CA HIS A 154 -0.07 5.41 18.15
C HIS A 154 1.24 6.18 18.35
N GLN A 155 1.96 6.44 17.27
CA GLN A 155 3.23 7.14 17.28
C GLN A 155 3.33 8.02 16.03
N MET A 156 2.96 9.30 16.17
CA MET A 156 3.08 10.27 15.08
C MET A 156 4.56 10.57 14.81
N PRO A 157 5.09 10.29 13.61
CA PRO A 157 6.48 10.57 13.30
C PRO A 157 6.72 12.07 13.17
N LYS A 158 7.91 12.52 13.55
CA LYS A 158 8.38 13.88 13.26
C LYS A 158 8.84 13.99 11.80
N PRO A 159 9.05 15.20 11.27
CA PRO A 159 9.68 15.38 9.96
C PRO A 159 11.00 14.61 9.89
N HIS A 160 11.18 13.84 8.81
CA HIS A 160 12.41 13.08 8.60
C HIS A 160 13.61 14.02 8.43
N PHE A 161 14.76 13.69 9.01
CA PHE A 161 15.97 14.54 8.99
C PHE A 161 16.46 14.88 7.58
N SER A 162 16.10 14.08 6.57
CA SER A 162 16.43 14.36 5.16
C SER A 162 15.62 15.50 4.55
N GLY A 163 14.59 16.02 5.23
CA GLY A 163 13.66 17.00 4.72
C GLY A 163 12.68 16.48 3.66
N LYS A 164 12.70 15.18 3.35
CA LYS A 164 11.77 14.57 2.38
C LYS A 164 10.38 14.42 2.96
N HIS A 165 9.36 14.56 2.11
CA HIS A 165 7.97 14.31 2.47
C HIS A 165 7.69 12.80 2.52
N ALA A 166 7.01 12.33 3.56
CA ALA A 166 6.65 10.92 3.70
C ALA A 166 5.28 10.63 3.09
N VAL A 167 5.14 9.50 2.36
CA VAL A 167 3.85 8.96 1.94
C VAL A 167 3.72 7.55 2.51
N MET A 168 2.53 7.23 3.04
CA MET A 168 2.32 5.96 3.75
C MET A 168 0.87 5.47 3.68
N GLY A 169 0.65 4.21 4.11
CA GLY A 169 -0.62 3.52 4.26
C GLY A 169 -0.91 3.11 5.69
N HIS A 170 -1.41 1.87 5.87
CA HIS A 170 -1.57 1.13 7.13
C HIS A 170 -2.53 1.75 8.16
N THR A 171 -2.58 3.05 8.28
CA THR A 171 -3.42 3.73 9.28
C THR A 171 -4.59 4.41 8.58
N HIS A 172 -5.65 3.64 8.32
CA HIS A 172 -6.84 4.20 7.67
C HIS A 172 -7.57 5.21 8.55
N HIS A 173 -8.14 6.22 7.90
CA HIS A 173 -9.12 7.09 8.51
C HIS A 173 -10.53 6.48 8.35
N PRO A 174 -11.35 6.33 9.42
CA PRO A 174 -12.66 5.66 9.34
C PRO A 174 -13.61 6.26 8.29
N GLU A 175 -13.51 7.57 8.06
CA GLU A 175 -14.31 8.27 7.05
C GLU A 175 -13.70 8.26 5.64
N GLY A 176 -12.58 7.53 5.44
CA GLY A 176 -11.91 7.44 4.15
C GLY A 176 -11.22 8.74 3.73
N GLN A 177 -10.79 9.55 4.68
CA GLN A 177 -10.06 10.79 4.41
C GLN A 177 -8.56 10.54 4.28
N ILE A 178 -7.89 11.28 3.40
CA ILE A 178 -6.44 11.36 3.35
C ILE A 178 -5.99 12.15 4.59
N VAL A 179 -5.08 11.57 5.38
CA VAL A 179 -4.45 12.28 6.50
C VAL A 179 -3.23 13.02 5.98
N GLN A 180 -3.24 14.35 6.09
CA GLN A 180 -2.18 15.19 5.55
C GLN A 180 -1.61 16.12 6.62
N LEU A 181 -0.27 16.10 6.75
CA LEU A 181 0.54 17.01 7.55
C LEU A 181 1.61 17.66 6.67
N PRO A 182 2.27 18.74 7.10
CA PRO A 182 3.31 19.39 6.28
C PRO A 182 4.45 18.48 5.84
N HIS A 183 4.69 17.36 6.53
CA HIS A 183 5.81 16.44 6.28
C HIS A 183 5.39 15.01 5.93
N LEU A 184 4.09 14.70 5.97
CA LEU A 184 3.60 13.37 5.62
C LEU A 184 2.18 13.40 5.04
N THR A 185 1.88 12.40 4.20
CA THR A 185 0.55 12.13 3.68
C THR A 185 0.26 10.63 3.83
N CYS A 186 -0.79 10.25 4.58
CA CYS A 186 -1.27 8.87 4.65
C CYS A 186 -2.46 8.70 3.71
N ILE A 187 -2.31 7.74 2.78
CA ILE A 187 -3.26 7.47 1.69
C ILE A 187 -4.05 6.17 1.87
N ASP A 188 -3.97 5.53 3.05
CA ASP A 188 -4.91 4.46 3.38
C ASP A 188 -6.28 5.08 3.70
N THR A 189 -7.16 4.99 2.74
CA THR A 189 -8.49 5.59 2.77
C THR A 189 -9.60 4.56 2.90
N TYR A 190 -9.29 3.40 3.52
CA TYR A 190 -10.23 2.38 3.98
C TYR A 190 -11.08 1.75 2.86
N CYS A 191 -10.45 1.36 1.75
CA CYS A 191 -11.15 0.77 0.60
C CYS A 191 -11.99 -0.44 0.99
N TYR A 192 -11.41 -1.43 1.68
CA TYR A 192 -12.11 -2.65 2.09
C TYR A 192 -13.28 -2.39 3.06
N GLY A 193 -13.31 -1.24 3.72
CA GLY A 193 -14.40 -0.78 4.59
C GLY A 193 -15.48 0.03 3.85
N GLY A 194 -15.50 -0.03 2.52
CA GLY A 194 -16.51 0.65 1.69
C GLY A 194 -16.21 2.13 1.44
N LYS A 195 -14.93 2.55 1.56
CA LYS A 195 -14.52 3.92 1.27
C LYS A 195 -13.74 3.99 -0.05
N TRP A 196 -12.48 4.41 -0.04
CA TRP A 196 -11.73 4.70 -1.25
C TRP A 196 -10.41 3.93 -1.31
N LEU A 197 -10.02 3.48 -2.49
CA LEU A 197 -8.63 3.22 -2.84
C LEU A 197 -8.05 4.51 -3.43
N THR A 198 -6.95 4.98 -2.87
CA THR A 198 -6.33 6.26 -3.23
C THR A 198 -5.02 6.06 -3.98
N ALA A 199 -4.84 6.79 -5.08
CA ALA A 199 -3.55 7.00 -5.72
C ALA A 199 -3.19 8.49 -5.67
N LEU A 200 -1.90 8.78 -5.40
CA LEU A 200 -1.35 10.12 -5.30
C LEU A 200 -0.15 10.26 -6.24
N GLU A 201 -0.23 11.17 -7.20
CA GLU A 201 0.93 11.62 -8.00
C GLU A 201 1.75 12.61 -7.18
N LEU A 202 3.01 12.28 -6.93
CA LEU A 202 3.85 13.03 -5.99
C LEU A 202 4.26 14.41 -6.51
N GLU A 203 4.46 14.54 -7.81
CA GLU A 203 4.95 15.76 -8.44
C GLU A 203 3.88 16.86 -8.52
N THR A 204 2.64 16.48 -8.78
CA THR A 204 1.52 17.42 -9.01
C THR A 204 0.54 17.49 -7.87
N GLN A 205 0.59 16.54 -6.93
CA GLN A 205 -0.41 16.35 -5.88
C GLN A 205 -1.81 16.00 -6.44
N ARG A 206 -1.87 15.44 -7.63
CA ARG A 206 -3.09 14.91 -8.23
C ARG A 206 -3.48 13.62 -7.55
N VAL A 207 -4.73 13.50 -7.17
CA VAL A 207 -5.30 12.35 -6.50
C VAL A 207 -6.36 11.71 -7.37
N TRP A 208 -6.31 10.39 -7.49
CA TRP A 208 -7.41 9.56 -7.99
C TRP A 208 -7.90 8.70 -6.84
N GLN A 209 -9.20 8.53 -6.76
CA GLN A 209 -9.81 7.63 -5.80
C GLN A 209 -10.87 6.78 -6.48
N SER A 210 -10.95 5.49 -6.11
CA SER A 210 -12.00 4.59 -6.57
C SER A 210 -12.70 3.91 -5.40
N THR A 211 -14.02 3.70 -5.49
CA THR A 211 -14.77 2.90 -4.52
C THR A 211 -14.57 1.41 -4.79
N PRO A 212 -14.91 0.51 -3.83
CA PRO A 212 -14.91 -0.94 -4.08
C PRO A 212 -15.75 -1.36 -5.28
N GLU A 213 -16.79 -0.58 -5.65
CA GLU A 213 -17.68 -0.81 -6.78
C GLU A 213 -17.12 -0.25 -8.10
N GLY A 214 -16.01 0.51 -8.07
CA GLY A 214 -15.34 1.05 -9.24
C GLY A 214 -15.76 2.47 -9.65
N GLU A 215 -16.49 3.19 -8.80
CA GLU A 215 -16.74 4.62 -9.03
C GLU A 215 -15.45 5.42 -8.80
N VAL A 216 -15.12 6.30 -9.74
CA VAL A 216 -13.86 7.05 -9.71
C VAL A 216 -14.12 8.54 -9.51
N ARG A 217 -13.24 9.19 -8.73
CA ARG A 217 -13.13 10.65 -8.66
C ARG A 217 -11.68 11.09 -8.72
N GLU A 218 -11.47 12.33 -9.13
CA GLU A 218 -10.15 12.96 -9.29
C GLU A 218 -10.19 14.38 -8.74
N PHE A 219 -9.11 14.80 -8.07
CA PHE A 219 -8.96 16.15 -7.54
C PHE A 219 -7.47 16.46 -7.26
N MET A 220 -7.18 17.73 -6.98
CA MET A 220 -5.85 18.17 -6.50
C MET A 220 -5.86 18.21 -4.99
N LEU A 221 -4.82 17.65 -4.37
CA LEU A 221 -4.63 17.73 -2.92
C LEU A 221 -4.08 19.11 -2.56
N GLU A 222 -4.83 19.86 -1.76
CA GLU A 222 -4.43 21.21 -1.35
C GLU A 222 -3.23 21.15 -0.39
N PRO A 223 -2.23 22.03 -0.56
CA PRO A 223 -1.09 22.08 0.34
C PRO A 223 -1.51 22.38 1.80
N VAL A 224 -0.97 21.63 2.74
CA VAL A 224 -1.12 21.97 4.17
C VAL A 224 -0.22 23.18 4.48
N PRO A 225 -0.76 24.28 5.00
CA PRO A 225 0.06 25.40 5.42
C PRO A 225 1.10 24.95 6.45
N SER A 226 2.36 25.32 6.25
CA SER A 226 3.37 25.14 7.28
C SER A 226 2.93 25.95 8.52
N PRO A 227 3.06 25.40 9.74
CA PRO A 227 2.80 26.20 10.94
C PRO A 227 3.67 27.47 10.87
N ALA A 228 3.04 28.63 11.10
CA ALA A 228 3.75 29.90 11.16
C ALA A 228 4.89 29.77 12.19
N SER A 229 6.11 30.00 11.76
CA SER A 229 7.33 30.00 12.58
C SER A 229 7.31 31.08 13.64
#